data_0f1d1edd5d6f2a562d0de2c669fd0396
#
_entry.id   0f1d1edd5d6f2a562d0de2c669fd0396
#
_cell.length_a   1.000
_cell.length_b   1.000
_cell.length_c   1.000
_cell.angle_alpha   90.00
_cell.angle_beta   90.00
_cell.angle_gamma   90.00
#
_symmetry.space_group_name_H-M   'P 1'
#
loop_
_entity.id
_entity.type
_entity.pdbx_description
1 polymer ?
#
loop_
_entity_poly.entity_id
_entity_poly.type
_entity_poly.pdbx_seq_one_letter_code
_entity_poly.pdbx_strand_id
1 'polypeptide(L)'
;MFNLAIDVFRAVITGAIFLYLRSLKRKEDGRFHRSWIFVPIGFGLIFFGSLIDITDNFPYLNKYVVIGNTRYEEFLEEVIGYFFGFVFVAIGFWKWIPSILTLRKEERVLKKEKEELQLKIKELTAELNAIRLQLEQAKVSLNTSRSPQ
;
A
#
# COMPACT_ATOMS: atom_id res chain seq x y z
N MET A 1 -0.67 -19.52 -32.89
CA MET A 1 -1.09 -18.10 -32.73
C MET A 1 -1.87 -17.87 -31.44
N PHE A 2 -2.77 -18.77 -31.03
CA PHE A 2 -3.56 -18.58 -29.78
C PHE A 2 -2.67 -18.59 -28.52
N ASN A 3 -1.67 -19.47 -28.43
CA ASN A 3 -0.75 -19.54 -27.28
C ASN A 3 0.07 -18.24 -27.14
N LEU A 4 0.64 -17.74 -28.23
CA LEU A 4 1.42 -16.49 -28.20
C LEU A 4 0.59 -15.31 -27.67
N ALA A 5 -0.71 -15.22 -28.04
CA ALA A 5 -1.58 -14.16 -27.55
C ALA A 5 -1.79 -14.25 -26.01
N ILE A 6 -1.92 -15.48 -25.49
CA ILE A 6 -2.06 -15.73 -24.04
C ILE A 6 -0.78 -15.33 -23.32
N ASP A 7 0.40 -15.73 -23.85
CA ASP A 7 1.70 -15.47 -23.22
C ASP A 7 2.00 -13.97 -23.19
N VAL A 8 1.72 -13.25 -24.28
CA VAL A 8 1.83 -11.78 -24.32
C VAL A 8 0.87 -11.13 -23.33
N PHE A 9 -0.37 -11.60 -23.25
CA PHE A 9 -1.34 -11.04 -22.30
C PHE A 9 -0.91 -11.26 -20.84
N ARG A 10 -0.41 -12.44 -20.52
CA ARG A 10 0.16 -12.79 -19.21
C ARG A 10 1.34 -11.89 -18.86
N ALA A 11 2.29 -11.70 -19.80
CA ALA A 11 3.44 -10.83 -19.59
C ALA A 11 3.03 -9.36 -19.38
N VAL A 12 2.06 -8.85 -20.14
CA VAL A 12 1.56 -7.49 -19.98
C VAL A 12 0.93 -7.28 -18.60
N ILE A 13 0.08 -8.22 -18.15
CA ILE A 13 -0.56 -8.12 -16.83
C ILE A 13 0.48 -8.19 -15.71
N THR A 14 1.37 -9.18 -15.73
CA THR A 14 2.38 -9.35 -14.67
C THR A 14 3.36 -8.19 -14.65
N GLY A 15 3.76 -7.67 -15.83
CA GLY A 15 4.60 -6.49 -15.95
C GLY A 15 3.92 -5.22 -15.43
N ALA A 16 2.65 -5.02 -15.76
CA ALA A 16 1.87 -3.89 -15.24
C ALA A 16 1.74 -3.93 -13.71
N ILE A 17 1.44 -5.10 -13.14
CA ILE A 17 1.39 -5.28 -11.68
C ILE A 17 2.76 -5.01 -11.05
N PHE A 18 3.84 -5.53 -11.63
CA PHE A 18 5.20 -5.31 -11.13
C PHE A 18 5.56 -3.82 -11.13
N LEU A 19 5.31 -3.10 -12.22
CA LEU A 19 5.57 -1.66 -12.32
C LEU A 19 4.71 -0.85 -11.36
N TYR A 20 3.44 -1.21 -11.20
CA TYR A 20 2.53 -0.57 -10.25
C TYR A 20 3.03 -0.74 -8.82
N LEU A 21 3.40 -1.95 -8.41
CA LEU A 21 3.94 -2.24 -7.07
C LEU A 21 5.26 -1.49 -6.81
N ARG A 22 6.12 -1.40 -7.83
CA ARG A 22 7.36 -0.63 -7.74
C ARG A 22 7.11 0.88 -7.60
N SER A 23 6.07 1.40 -8.27
CA SER A 23 5.66 2.80 -8.17
C SER A 23 5.12 3.15 -6.78
N LEU A 24 4.34 2.24 -6.18
CA LEU A 24 3.84 2.43 -4.81
C LEU A 24 4.96 2.56 -3.79
N LYS A 25 6.00 1.71 -3.89
CA LYS A 25 7.18 1.78 -3.01
C LYS A 25 7.87 3.14 -3.07
N ARG A 26 7.82 3.83 -4.20
CA ARG A 26 8.48 5.13 -4.40
C ARG A 26 7.74 6.29 -3.73
N LYS A 27 6.44 6.16 -3.50
CA LYS A 27 5.58 7.23 -2.95
C LYS A 27 5.49 7.23 -1.42
N GLU A 28 5.76 6.11 -0.76
CA GLU A 28 5.61 5.98 0.69
C GLU A 28 6.98 5.82 1.37
N ASP A 29 7.51 6.95 1.83
CA ASP A 29 8.73 7.01 2.64
C ASP A 29 8.58 6.19 3.94
N GLY A 30 9.26 5.05 4.01
CA GLY A 30 9.69 4.41 5.25
C GLY A 30 8.66 3.58 6.02
N ARG A 31 7.36 3.59 5.74
CA ARG A 31 6.33 2.85 6.49
C ARG A 31 6.03 1.45 5.99
N PHE A 32 6.52 1.07 4.80
CA PHE A 32 6.31 -0.27 4.29
C PHE A 32 7.22 -1.26 5.00
N HIS A 33 6.60 -2.17 5.73
CA HIS A 33 7.27 -3.27 6.40
C HIS A 33 8.16 -4.03 5.40
N ARG A 34 9.35 -4.44 5.84
CA ARG A 34 10.38 -5.17 5.06
C ARG A 34 9.81 -6.37 4.29
N SER A 35 8.65 -6.87 4.71
CA SER A 35 7.91 -7.98 4.10
C SER A 35 7.30 -7.65 2.72
N TRP A 36 7.01 -6.37 2.44
CA TRP A 36 6.44 -5.92 1.16
C TRP A 36 7.37 -6.17 -0.04
N ILE A 37 8.68 -6.26 0.20
CA ILE A 37 9.69 -6.46 -0.85
C ILE A 37 9.49 -7.80 -1.59
N PHE A 38 8.99 -8.83 -0.92
CA PHE A 38 8.81 -10.15 -1.51
C PHE A 38 7.75 -10.18 -2.63
N VAL A 39 6.69 -9.38 -2.51
CA VAL A 39 5.60 -9.33 -3.49
C VAL A 39 6.09 -8.81 -4.85
N PRO A 40 6.72 -7.63 -4.97
CA PRO A 40 7.23 -7.16 -6.25
C PRO A 40 8.37 -8.04 -6.81
N ILE A 41 9.20 -8.67 -5.96
CA ILE A 41 10.20 -9.62 -6.42
C ILE A 41 9.52 -10.83 -7.06
N GLY A 42 8.50 -11.40 -6.41
CA GLY A 42 7.76 -12.53 -6.95
C GLY A 42 7.09 -12.21 -8.30
N PHE A 43 6.41 -11.07 -8.40
CA PHE A 43 5.84 -10.62 -9.68
C PHE A 43 6.90 -10.33 -10.74
N GLY A 44 8.08 -9.83 -10.33
CA GLY A 44 9.21 -9.63 -11.24
C GLY A 44 9.74 -10.94 -11.81
N LEU A 45 9.82 -12.01 -10.99
CA LEU A 45 10.23 -13.34 -11.45
C LEU A 45 9.19 -13.95 -12.39
N ILE A 46 7.90 -13.85 -12.07
CA ILE A 46 6.82 -14.35 -12.96
C ILE A 46 6.84 -13.57 -14.29
N PHE A 47 7.05 -12.27 -14.25
CA PHE A 47 7.18 -11.46 -15.46
C PHE A 47 8.38 -11.89 -16.29
N PHE A 48 9.52 -12.15 -15.66
CA PHE A 48 10.74 -12.63 -16.33
C PHE A 48 10.51 -14.01 -16.97
N GLY A 49 9.87 -14.96 -16.25
CA GLY A 49 9.49 -16.26 -16.83
C GLY A 49 8.54 -16.08 -18.03
N SER A 50 7.54 -15.20 -17.94
CA SER A 50 6.63 -14.92 -19.05
C SER A 50 7.33 -14.30 -20.26
N LEU A 51 8.42 -13.55 -20.08
CA LEU A 51 9.22 -13.04 -21.19
C LEU A 51 9.99 -14.14 -21.89
N ILE A 52 10.54 -15.10 -21.13
CA ILE A 52 11.24 -16.27 -21.70
C ILE A 52 10.26 -17.09 -22.53
N ASP A 53 9.09 -17.42 -22.01
CA ASP A 53 8.03 -18.18 -22.68
C ASP A 53 7.56 -17.54 -24.02
N ILE A 54 7.53 -16.20 -24.09
CA ILE A 54 7.26 -15.52 -25.36
C ILE A 54 8.38 -15.77 -26.37
N THR A 55 9.64 -15.88 -25.92
CA THR A 55 10.77 -16.06 -26.84
C THR A 55 10.76 -17.42 -27.53
N ASP A 56 10.14 -18.44 -26.94
CA ASP A 56 9.97 -19.78 -27.52
C ASP A 56 9.14 -19.79 -28.79
N ASN A 57 8.23 -18.83 -28.90
CA ASN A 57 7.43 -18.68 -30.10
C ASN A 57 8.22 -18.14 -31.32
N PHE A 58 9.50 -17.78 -31.12
CA PHE A 58 10.35 -17.25 -32.20
C PHE A 58 11.52 -18.18 -32.51
N PRO A 59 11.44 -19.05 -33.52
CA PRO A 59 12.50 -20.02 -33.88
C PRO A 59 13.88 -19.39 -34.15
N TYR A 60 13.90 -18.10 -34.46
CA TYR A 60 15.12 -17.36 -34.72
C TYR A 60 15.95 -17.15 -33.44
N LEU A 61 15.29 -17.10 -32.27
CA LEU A 61 15.92 -16.92 -30.97
C LEU A 61 16.47 -18.22 -30.38
N ASN A 62 16.04 -19.39 -30.89
CA ASN A 62 16.52 -20.71 -30.47
C ASN A 62 18.02 -20.94 -30.66
N LYS A 63 18.72 -19.94 -31.22
CA LYS A 63 20.18 -19.97 -31.39
C LYS A 63 20.96 -19.70 -30.10
N TYR A 64 20.32 -19.14 -29.10
CA TYR A 64 20.96 -18.76 -27.85
C TYR A 64 20.65 -19.77 -26.75
N VAL A 65 21.68 -20.23 -26.02
CA VAL A 65 21.60 -21.30 -25.02
C VAL A 65 20.66 -21.01 -23.86
N VAL A 66 20.34 -19.74 -23.63
CA VAL A 66 19.48 -19.26 -22.53
C VAL A 66 18.07 -18.92 -23.03
N ILE A 67 17.90 -18.80 -24.34
CA ILE A 67 16.69 -18.32 -25.02
C ILE A 67 16.46 -19.29 -26.17
N GLY A 68 15.52 -20.21 -26.06
CA GLY A 68 15.21 -21.20 -27.06
C GLY A 68 14.96 -22.56 -26.39
N ASN A 69 14.13 -23.38 -26.96
CA ASN A 69 13.64 -24.66 -26.48
C ASN A 69 14.75 -25.65 -26.00
N THR A 70 15.39 -25.28 -24.87
CA THR A 70 16.45 -26.05 -24.23
C THR A 70 16.00 -26.47 -22.83
N ARG A 71 16.53 -27.58 -22.32
CA ARG A 71 16.26 -28.06 -20.96
C ARG A 71 16.59 -27.05 -19.86
N TYR A 72 17.52 -26.14 -20.12
CA TYR A 72 17.91 -25.07 -19.20
C TYR A 72 16.90 -23.93 -19.18
N GLU A 73 16.29 -23.62 -20.29
CA GLU A 73 15.24 -22.63 -20.43
C GLU A 73 13.96 -23.06 -19.73
N GLU A 74 13.49 -24.30 -20.01
CA GLU A 74 12.36 -24.90 -19.32
C GLU A 74 12.55 -24.84 -17.79
N PHE A 75 13.77 -25.15 -17.29
CA PHE A 75 14.08 -25.02 -15.87
C PHE A 75 14.06 -23.56 -15.37
N LEU A 76 14.60 -22.62 -16.13
CA LEU A 76 14.62 -21.21 -15.77
C LEU A 76 13.21 -20.63 -15.74
N GLU A 77 12.39 -20.97 -16.70
CA GLU A 77 11.02 -20.52 -16.80
C GLU A 77 10.14 -21.11 -15.71
N GLU A 78 10.04 -22.46 -15.67
CA GLU A 78 9.11 -23.16 -14.77
C GLU A 78 9.53 -23.03 -13.31
N VAL A 79 10.82 -23.27 -13.00
CA VAL A 79 11.29 -23.31 -11.62
C VAL A 79 11.61 -21.90 -11.11
N ILE A 80 12.45 -21.15 -11.83
CA ILE A 80 12.89 -19.83 -11.34
C ILE A 80 11.81 -18.78 -11.59
N GLY A 81 11.24 -18.72 -12.78
CA GLY A 81 10.20 -17.75 -13.13
C GLY A 81 8.91 -18.02 -12.35
N TYR A 82 8.28 -19.16 -12.59
CA TYR A 82 6.94 -19.39 -12.04
C TYR A 82 6.97 -19.93 -10.61
N PHE A 83 7.66 -21.02 -10.33
CA PHE A 83 7.62 -21.65 -9.00
C PHE A 83 8.14 -20.69 -7.92
N PHE A 84 9.37 -20.18 -8.05
CA PHE A 84 9.89 -19.23 -7.07
C PHE A 84 9.12 -17.90 -7.09
N GLY A 85 8.67 -17.45 -8.24
CA GLY A 85 7.81 -16.26 -8.34
C GLY A 85 6.55 -16.39 -7.48
N PHE A 86 5.81 -17.49 -7.60
CA PHE A 86 4.62 -17.76 -6.78
C PHE A 86 4.96 -17.95 -5.31
N VAL A 87 6.04 -18.64 -4.96
CA VAL A 87 6.50 -18.80 -3.57
C VAL A 87 6.79 -17.44 -2.93
N PHE A 88 7.50 -16.56 -3.62
CA PHE A 88 7.79 -15.21 -3.11
C PHE A 88 6.52 -14.36 -2.94
N VAL A 89 5.60 -14.44 -3.89
CA VAL A 89 4.29 -13.76 -3.77
C VAL A 89 3.53 -14.29 -2.56
N ALA A 90 3.46 -15.62 -2.38
CA ALA A 90 2.77 -16.25 -1.25
C ALA A 90 3.39 -15.84 0.09
N ILE A 91 4.72 -15.88 0.22
CA ILE A 91 5.44 -15.43 1.42
C ILE A 91 5.17 -13.95 1.68
N GLY A 92 5.20 -13.13 0.63
CA GLY A 92 4.92 -11.70 0.72
C GLY A 92 3.52 -11.44 1.28
N PHE A 93 2.49 -12.10 0.75
CA PHE A 93 1.12 -11.98 1.25
C PHE A 93 0.97 -12.52 2.67
N TRP A 94 1.54 -13.68 2.97
CA TRP A 94 1.51 -14.26 4.33
C TRP A 94 2.03 -13.29 5.38
N LYS A 95 3.14 -12.62 5.09
CA LYS A 95 3.73 -11.63 6.00
C LYS A 95 3.00 -10.28 6.01
N TRP A 96 2.31 -9.94 4.94
CA TRP A 96 1.63 -8.65 4.79
C TRP A 96 0.25 -8.60 5.44
N ILE A 97 -0.50 -9.72 5.40
CA ILE A 97 -1.85 -9.80 5.98
C ILE A 97 -1.88 -9.38 7.46
N PRO A 98 -1.01 -9.87 8.36
CA PRO A 98 -0.98 -9.44 9.75
C PRO A 98 -0.71 -7.93 9.91
N SER A 99 0.16 -7.37 9.06
CA SER A 99 0.49 -5.93 9.10
C SER A 99 -0.72 -5.05 8.77
N ILE A 100 -1.55 -5.45 7.81
CA ILE A 100 -2.80 -4.74 7.47
C ILE A 100 -3.77 -4.76 8.66
N LEU A 101 -3.89 -5.90 9.33
CA LEU A 101 -4.78 -6.04 10.49
C LEU A 101 -4.35 -5.14 11.65
N THR A 102 -3.04 -4.99 11.85
CA THR A 102 -2.49 -4.10 12.88
C THR A 102 -2.75 -2.63 12.52
N LEU A 103 -2.49 -2.22 11.29
CA LEU A 103 -2.76 -0.86 10.82
C LEU A 103 -4.25 -0.48 10.97
N ARG A 104 -5.16 -1.38 10.64
CA ARG A 104 -6.60 -1.14 10.83
C ARG A 104 -6.99 -0.98 12.31
N LYS A 105 -6.30 -1.67 13.23
CA LYS A 105 -6.52 -1.48 14.67
C LYS A 105 -6.03 -0.11 15.11
N GLU A 106 -4.85 0.30 14.69
CA GLU A 106 -4.29 1.63 14.98
C GLU A 106 -5.16 2.76 14.45
N GLU A 107 -5.65 2.64 13.21
CA GLU A 107 -6.60 3.62 12.65
C GLU A 107 -7.88 3.76 13.49
N ARG A 108 -8.42 2.64 13.99
CA ARG A 108 -9.62 2.67 14.84
C ARG A 108 -9.35 3.33 16.19
N VAL A 109 -8.19 3.10 16.77
CA VAL A 109 -7.78 3.74 18.03
C VAL A 109 -7.62 5.24 17.82
N LEU A 110 -6.86 5.65 16.81
CA LEU A 110 -6.66 7.08 16.46
C LEU A 110 -7.99 7.79 16.17
N LYS A 111 -8.92 7.12 15.51
CA LYS A 111 -10.25 7.69 15.25
C LYS A 111 -11.03 7.95 16.54
N LYS A 112 -11.00 7.01 17.50
CA LYS A 112 -11.63 7.19 18.81
C LYS A 112 -10.99 8.32 19.62
N GLU A 113 -9.66 8.37 19.67
CA GLU A 113 -8.94 9.45 20.35
C GLU A 113 -9.26 10.82 19.74
N LYS A 114 -9.37 10.88 18.42
CA LYS A 114 -9.79 12.12 17.74
C LYS A 114 -11.21 12.54 18.11
N GLU A 115 -12.15 11.59 18.19
CA GLU A 115 -13.54 11.85 18.58
C GLU A 115 -13.61 12.34 20.05
N GLU A 116 -12.84 11.72 20.96
CA GLU A 116 -12.76 12.15 22.37
C GLU A 116 -12.15 13.54 22.51
N LEU A 117 -11.09 13.84 21.76
CA LEU A 117 -10.49 15.18 21.77
C LEU A 117 -11.45 16.24 21.23
N GLN A 118 -12.21 15.94 20.19
CA GLN A 118 -13.22 16.85 19.65
C GLN A 118 -14.34 17.11 20.68
N LEU A 119 -14.77 16.11 21.44
CA LEU A 119 -15.73 16.25 22.52
C LEU A 119 -15.19 17.18 23.61
N LYS A 120 -13.96 16.96 24.08
CA LYS A 120 -13.32 17.81 25.09
C LYS A 120 -13.16 19.26 24.63
N ILE A 121 -12.78 19.47 23.39
CA ILE A 121 -12.69 20.83 22.81
C ILE A 121 -14.07 21.50 22.83
N LYS A 122 -15.13 20.76 22.51
CA LYS A 122 -16.49 21.31 22.52
C LYS A 122 -16.95 21.66 23.93
N GLU A 123 -16.65 20.82 24.91
CA GLU A 123 -16.94 21.05 26.33
C GLU A 123 -16.20 22.27 26.88
N LEU A 124 -14.87 22.34 26.66
CA LEU A 124 -14.05 23.49 27.07
C LEU A 124 -14.47 24.80 26.40
N THR A 125 -14.92 24.73 25.14
CA THR A 125 -15.43 25.92 24.44
C THR A 125 -16.75 26.39 25.04
N ALA A 126 -17.61 25.48 25.46
CA ALA A 126 -18.87 25.82 26.14
C ALA A 126 -18.59 26.47 27.52
N GLU A 127 -17.68 25.90 28.30
CA GLU A 127 -17.27 26.47 29.59
C GLU A 127 -16.66 27.85 29.45
N LEU A 128 -15.77 28.04 28.46
CA LEU A 128 -15.17 29.33 28.17
C LEU A 128 -16.25 30.40 27.83
N ASN A 129 -17.23 30.05 27.04
CA ASN A 129 -18.33 30.92 26.67
C ASN A 129 -19.21 31.26 27.90
N ALA A 130 -19.45 30.29 28.78
CA ALA A 130 -20.21 30.53 30.03
C ALA A 130 -19.45 31.52 30.97
N ILE A 131 -18.15 31.30 31.16
CA ILE A 131 -17.29 32.20 31.97
C ILE A 131 -17.26 33.63 31.37
N ARG A 132 -17.16 33.75 30.05
CA ARG A 132 -17.17 35.01 29.34
C ARG A 132 -18.47 35.79 29.59
N LEU A 133 -19.61 35.12 29.51
CA LEU A 133 -20.92 35.73 29.79
C LEU A 133 -21.02 36.21 31.25
N GLN A 134 -20.55 35.43 32.21
CA GLN A 134 -20.50 35.81 33.62
C GLN A 134 -19.63 37.02 33.84
N LEU A 135 -18.48 37.11 33.20
CA LEU A 135 -17.58 38.27 33.25
C LEU A 135 -18.22 39.53 32.65
N GLU A 136 -18.93 39.43 31.55
CA GLU A 136 -19.67 40.54 30.96
C GLU A 136 -20.79 41.05 31.87
N GLN A 137 -21.55 40.15 32.50
CA GLN A 137 -22.59 40.51 33.47
C GLN A 137 -22.02 41.19 34.71
N ALA A 138 -20.91 40.69 35.26
CA ALA A 138 -20.23 41.33 36.38
C ALA A 138 -19.69 42.71 36.01
N LYS A 139 -19.19 42.90 34.79
CA LYS A 139 -18.71 44.20 34.31
C LYS A 139 -19.82 45.22 34.14
N VAL A 140 -20.96 44.79 33.66
CA VAL A 140 -22.17 45.65 33.54
C VAL A 140 -22.66 46.09 34.92
N SER A 141 -22.76 45.16 35.90
CA SER A 141 -23.21 45.45 37.26
C SER A 141 -22.27 46.43 37.99
N LEU A 142 -20.95 46.29 37.80
CA LEU A 142 -19.96 47.23 38.31
C LEU A 142 -20.07 48.65 37.72
N ASN A 143 -20.33 48.74 36.42
CA ASN A 143 -20.52 50.05 35.77
C ASN A 143 -21.82 50.74 36.20
N THR A 144 -22.88 49.97 36.45
CA THR A 144 -24.16 50.51 36.92
C THR A 144 -24.07 51.05 38.37
N SER A 145 -23.28 50.38 39.23
CA SER A 145 -23.05 50.80 40.61
C SER A 145 -22.08 52.02 40.75
N ARG A 146 -21.38 52.37 39.68
CA ARG A 146 -20.39 53.48 39.65
C ARG A 146 -20.91 54.77 39.02
N SER A 147 -22.19 54.82 38.58
CA SER A 147 -22.82 56.03 38.07
C SER A 147 -23.35 56.83 39.27
N PRO A 148 -22.67 57.88 39.71
CA PRO A 148 -23.21 58.76 40.79
C PRO A 148 -24.34 59.60 40.22
N GLN A 149 -25.41 59.70 41.01
CA GLN A 149 -26.47 60.75 40.80
C GLN A 149 -25.87 62.13 40.83
#